data_5b04746f30c31a15ff2c656c15e538f9
#
_entry.id   5b04746f30c31a15ff2c656c15e538f9
#
_cell.length_a   1.000
_cell.length_b   1.000
_cell.length_c   1.000
_cell.angle_alpha   90.00
_cell.angle_beta   90.00
_cell.angle_gamma   90.00
#
_symmetry.space_group_name_H-M   'P 1'
#
loop_
_entity.id
_entity.type
_entity.pdbx_description
1 polymer ?
#
loop_
_entity_poly.entity_id
_entity_poly.type
_entity_poly.pdbx_seq_one_letter_code
_entity_poly.pdbx_strand_id
1 'polypeptide(L)'
;MKELKLIPPTDPRVQSAIAPFNDEMLKDEGIKDRKELSEAMFGAMKKYGGIGLSANQVGLPFNMFVLGDHPELEKGLKMTCFNPMIINSSKEVVAMKEGCLTFPFVFLTISRPRKVTVKYEDENGD
;
A
#
# COMPACT_ATOMS: atom_id res chain seq x y z
N MET A 1 -8.10 -17.35 -2.76
CA MET A 1 -7.05 -16.79 -1.91
C MET A 1 -7.59 -16.47 -0.52
N LYS A 2 -6.78 -16.65 0.49
CA LYS A 2 -7.10 -16.35 1.88
C LYS A 2 -7.30 -14.83 2.06
N GLU A 3 -8.31 -14.43 2.83
CA GLU A 3 -8.55 -13.02 3.13
C GLU A 3 -7.39 -12.43 3.92
N LEU A 4 -6.94 -11.24 3.50
CA LEU A 4 -5.87 -10.51 4.17
C LEU A 4 -6.42 -9.73 5.37
N LYS A 5 -5.67 -9.73 6.48
CA LYS A 5 -6.05 -9.03 7.71
C LYS A 5 -4.92 -8.12 8.17
N LEU A 6 -5.30 -6.96 8.71
CA LEU A 6 -4.31 -6.06 9.33
C LEU A 6 -3.64 -6.77 10.50
N ILE A 7 -2.33 -6.56 10.62
CA ILE A 7 -1.57 -7.04 11.77
C ILE A 7 -1.36 -5.88 12.75
N PRO A 8 -1.23 -6.16 14.06
CA PRO A 8 -1.08 -5.09 15.05
C PRO A 8 0.28 -4.38 14.92
N PRO A 9 0.39 -3.10 15.36
CA PRO A 9 1.64 -2.36 15.28
C PRO A 9 2.78 -2.97 16.09
N THR A 10 2.47 -3.84 17.04
CA THR A 10 3.45 -4.59 17.83
C THR A 10 4.00 -5.82 17.10
N ASP A 11 3.38 -6.23 16.00
CA ASP A 11 3.86 -7.36 15.20
C ASP A 11 5.19 -6.98 14.52
N PRO A 12 6.26 -7.78 14.69
CA PRO A 12 7.57 -7.45 14.09
C PRO A 12 7.53 -7.27 12.57
N ARG A 13 6.58 -7.91 11.88
CA ARG A 13 6.46 -7.81 10.41
C ARG A 13 6.14 -6.40 9.93
N VAL A 14 5.47 -5.58 10.73
CA VAL A 14 5.15 -4.19 10.39
C VAL A 14 6.42 -3.33 10.37
N GLN A 15 7.34 -3.61 11.28
CA GLN A 15 8.55 -2.81 11.49
C GLN A 15 9.79 -3.39 10.80
N SER A 16 9.66 -4.58 10.22
CA SER A 16 10.77 -5.23 9.52
C SER A 16 11.08 -4.55 8.19
N ALA A 17 12.35 -4.60 7.78
CA ALA A 17 12.73 -4.19 6.44
C ALA A 17 12.04 -5.09 5.42
N ILE A 18 11.45 -4.49 4.39
CA ILE A 18 10.79 -5.23 3.32
C ILE A 18 11.77 -5.45 2.16
N ALA A 19 11.62 -6.59 1.49
CA ALA A 19 12.43 -6.91 0.32
C ALA A 19 11.79 -6.35 -0.95
N PRO A 20 12.58 -6.08 -2.00
CA PRO A 20 12.00 -5.82 -3.32
C PRO A 20 11.12 -7.00 -3.73
N PHE A 21 9.99 -6.69 -4.36
CA PHE A 21 9.06 -7.72 -4.81
C PHE A 21 9.57 -8.42 -6.08
N ASN A 22 9.36 -9.73 -6.16
CA ASN A 22 9.44 -10.51 -7.39
C ASN A 22 8.29 -11.54 -7.39
N ASP A 23 7.91 -12.01 -8.58
CA ASP A 23 6.72 -12.88 -8.72
C ASP A 23 6.87 -14.22 -8.01
N GLU A 24 8.08 -14.70 -7.76
CA GLU A 24 8.30 -15.95 -7.04
C GLU A 24 7.85 -15.89 -5.59
N MET A 25 7.88 -14.71 -4.99
CA MET A 25 7.42 -14.51 -3.61
C MET A 25 5.95 -14.84 -3.43
N LEU A 26 5.15 -14.73 -4.48
CA LEU A 26 3.73 -15.06 -4.44
C LEU A 26 3.49 -16.53 -4.13
N LYS A 27 4.35 -17.41 -4.61
CA LYS A 27 4.24 -18.85 -4.36
C LYS A 27 4.38 -19.17 -2.87
N ASP A 28 5.29 -18.50 -2.18
CA ASP A 28 5.53 -18.71 -0.75
C ASP A 28 4.30 -18.30 0.09
N GLU A 29 3.50 -17.38 -0.44
CA GLU A 29 2.30 -16.88 0.23
C GLU A 29 1.01 -17.56 -0.27
N GLY A 30 1.11 -18.52 -1.19
CA GLY A 30 -0.05 -19.20 -1.75
C GLY A 30 -0.89 -18.33 -2.67
N ILE A 31 -0.28 -17.34 -3.29
CA ILE A 31 -0.96 -16.37 -4.17
C ILE A 31 -0.65 -16.74 -5.62
N LYS A 32 -1.70 -16.79 -6.45
CA LYS A 32 -1.60 -17.22 -7.85
C LYS A 32 -0.80 -16.23 -8.72
N ASP A 33 -1.16 -14.92 -8.66
CA ASP A 33 -0.57 -13.89 -9.50
C ASP A 33 -0.74 -12.51 -8.85
N ARG A 34 -0.18 -11.48 -9.50
CA ARG A 34 -0.26 -10.09 -9.03
C ARG A 34 -1.70 -9.58 -8.95
N LYS A 35 -2.57 -10.01 -9.89
CA LYS A 35 -3.96 -9.57 -9.91
C LYS A 35 -4.74 -10.09 -8.71
N GLU A 36 -4.52 -11.35 -8.34
CA GLU A 36 -5.14 -11.93 -7.14
C GLU A 36 -4.70 -11.18 -5.89
N LEU A 37 -3.40 -10.88 -5.77
CA LEU A 37 -2.88 -10.10 -4.66
C LEU A 37 -3.49 -8.70 -4.63
N SER A 38 -3.55 -8.03 -5.78
CA SER A 38 -4.13 -6.69 -5.89
C SER A 38 -5.59 -6.67 -5.41
N GLU A 39 -6.40 -7.63 -5.86
CA GLU A 39 -7.80 -7.73 -5.46
C GLU A 39 -7.95 -7.98 -3.96
N ALA A 40 -7.13 -8.86 -3.40
CA ALA A 40 -7.15 -9.15 -1.97
C ALA A 40 -6.73 -7.93 -1.14
N MET A 41 -5.75 -7.16 -1.61
CA MET A 41 -5.30 -5.93 -0.96
C MET A 41 -6.40 -4.86 -0.98
N PHE A 42 -7.07 -4.65 -2.11
CA PHE A 42 -8.19 -3.71 -2.19
C PHE A 42 -9.36 -4.16 -1.30
N GLY A 43 -9.63 -5.46 -1.26
CA GLY A 43 -10.65 -6.01 -0.37
C GLY A 43 -10.37 -5.71 1.10
N ALA A 44 -9.15 -5.93 1.55
CA ALA A 44 -8.73 -5.62 2.92
C ALA A 44 -8.80 -4.12 3.19
N MET A 45 -8.29 -3.30 2.26
CA MET A 45 -8.33 -1.84 2.38
C MET A 45 -9.76 -1.33 2.59
N LYS A 46 -10.70 -1.79 1.79
CA LYS A 46 -12.11 -1.38 1.89
C LYS A 46 -12.74 -1.86 3.20
N LYS A 47 -12.44 -3.08 3.61
CA LYS A 47 -12.96 -3.66 4.86
C LYS A 47 -12.59 -2.79 6.07
N TYR A 48 -11.38 -2.24 6.09
CA TYR A 48 -10.89 -1.41 7.18
C TYR A 48 -11.09 0.09 6.95
N GLY A 49 -11.71 0.49 5.85
CA GLY A 49 -12.06 1.89 5.56
C GLY A 49 -10.89 2.77 5.15
N GLY A 50 -9.83 2.20 4.59
CA GLY A 50 -8.67 2.96 4.15
C GLY A 50 -8.73 3.42 2.71
N ILE A 51 -7.86 4.35 2.35
CA ILE A 51 -7.68 4.84 0.97
C ILE A 51 -6.39 4.29 0.35
N GLY A 52 -5.55 3.66 1.14
CA GLY A 52 -4.33 2.99 0.73
C GLY A 52 -3.96 1.89 1.71
N LEU A 53 -3.17 0.93 1.25
CA LEU A 53 -2.72 -0.19 2.08
C LEU A 53 -1.42 -0.75 1.50
N SER A 54 -0.38 -0.87 2.33
CA SER A 54 0.87 -1.51 1.95
C SER A 54 0.90 -2.98 2.40
N ALA A 55 1.66 -3.80 1.69
CA ALA A 55 1.70 -5.25 1.92
C ALA A 55 2.15 -5.62 3.34
N ASN A 56 3.11 -4.89 3.91
CA ASN A 56 3.58 -5.18 5.27
C ASN A 56 2.52 -4.95 6.34
N GLN A 57 1.52 -4.11 6.09
CA GLN A 57 0.42 -3.91 7.03
C GLN A 57 -0.47 -5.14 7.21
N VAL A 58 -0.42 -6.06 6.26
CA VAL A 58 -1.12 -7.36 6.34
C VAL A 58 -0.14 -8.53 6.47
N GLY A 59 1.11 -8.26 6.84
CA GLY A 59 2.11 -9.28 7.12
C GLY A 59 2.84 -9.86 5.92
N LEU A 60 2.72 -9.25 4.75
CA LEU A 60 3.42 -9.68 3.55
C LEU A 60 4.76 -8.92 3.42
N PRO A 61 5.90 -9.62 3.26
CA PRO A 61 7.22 -9.02 3.42
C PRO A 61 7.81 -8.40 2.16
N PHE A 62 6.99 -7.84 1.29
CA PHE A 62 7.49 -7.29 0.03
C PHE A 62 6.99 -5.88 -0.26
N ASN A 63 7.72 -5.20 -1.13
CA ASN A 63 7.53 -3.79 -1.44
C ASN A 63 6.41 -3.60 -2.48
N MET A 64 5.18 -3.44 -2.01
CA MET A 64 4.03 -3.10 -2.84
C MET A 64 2.95 -2.42 -2.01
N PHE A 65 2.10 -1.64 -2.65
CA PHE A 65 0.91 -1.07 -2.03
C PHE A 65 -0.21 -0.89 -3.06
N VAL A 66 -1.41 -0.68 -2.54
CA VAL A 66 -2.58 -0.29 -3.34
C VAL A 66 -3.09 1.06 -2.86
N LEU A 67 -3.70 1.81 -3.76
CA LEU A 67 -4.22 3.15 -3.48
C LEU A 67 -5.45 3.41 -4.33
N GLY A 68 -6.45 4.06 -3.75
CA GLY A 68 -7.61 4.52 -4.49
C GLY A 68 -8.84 3.65 -4.30
N ASP A 69 -9.69 3.63 -5.32
CA ASP A 69 -10.97 2.92 -5.31
C ASP A 69 -11.83 3.30 -4.10
N HIS A 70 -11.81 4.60 -3.77
CA HIS A 70 -12.50 5.16 -2.59
C HIS A 70 -13.37 6.35 -3.02
N PRO A 71 -14.59 6.46 -2.48
CA PRO A 71 -15.53 7.53 -2.92
C PRO A 71 -15.04 8.96 -2.65
N GLU A 72 -14.15 9.17 -1.68
CA GLU A 72 -13.60 10.50 -1.39
C GLU A 72 -12.45 10.90 -2.30
N LEU A 73 -11.95 9.97 -3.12
CA LEU A 73 -10.87 10.23 -4.06
C LEU A 73 -11.43 10.45 -5.47
N GLU A 74 -10.57 10.94 -6.35
CA GLU A 74 -10.92 11.13 -7.76
C GLU A 74 -11.50 9.84 -8.34
N LYS A 75 -12.62 9.97 -9.05
CA LYS A 75 -13.29 8.83 -9.68
C LYS A 75 -12.35 8.15 -10.68
N GLY A 76 -12.23 6.83 -10.55
CA GLY A 76 -11.35 6.03 -11.39
C GLY A 76 -9.92 5.93 -10.89
N LEU A 77 -9.57 6.62 -9.82
CA LEU A 77 -8.24 6.47 -9.20
C LEU A 77 -8.18 5.11 -8.50
N LYS A 78 -7.41 4.20 -9.06
CA LYS A 78 -7.19 2.86 -8.51
C LYS A 78 -5.83 2.39 -9.00
N MET A 79 -4.88 2.24 -8.10
CA MET A 79 -3.50 1.91 -8.43
C MET A 79 -2.98 0.76 -7.61
N THR A 80 -2.26 -0.14 -8.26
CA THR A 80 -1.49 -1.20 -7.62
C THR A 80 -0.03 -1.00 -7.99
N CYS A 81 0.82 -0.78 -6.99
CA CYS A 81 2.22 -0.40 -7.21
C CYS A 81 3.16 -1.45 -6.62
N PHE A 82 3.91 -2.12 -7.48
CA PHE A 82 4.98 -3.05 -7.10
C PHE A 82 6.32 -2.34 -7.25
N ASN A 83 7.19 -2.50 -6.25
CA ASN A 83 8.51 -1.89 -6.22
C ASN A 83 8.47 -0.37 -6.48
N PRO A 84 7.61 0.37 -5.76
CA PRO A 84 7.51 1.81 -5.97
C PRO A 84 8.79 2.51 -5.53
N MET A 85 9.18 3.55 -6.28
CA MET A 85 10.34 4.37 -5.97
C MET A 85 10.00 5.82 -6.26
N ILE A 86 10.20 6.70 -5.28
CA ILE A 86 10.06 8.14 -5.49
C ILE A 86 11.31 8.61 -6.22
N ILE A 87 11.13 9.11 -7.46
CA ILE A 87 12.24 9.58 -8.30
C ILE A 87 12.34 11.10 -8.32
N ASN A 88 11.31 11.80 -7.90
CA ASN A 88 11.30 13.25 -7.79
C ASN A 88 10.22 13.71 -6.82
N SER A 89 10.46 14.80 -6.12
CA SER A 89 9.46 15.42 -5.25
C SER A 89 9.54 16.92 -5.38
N SER A 90 8.40 17.62 -5.20
CA SER A 90 8.35 19.07 -5.30
C SER A 90 9.07 19.72 -4.12
N LYS A 91 9.59 20.94 -4.35
CA LYS A 91 10.14 21.77 -3.27
C LYS A 91 9.01 22.36 -2.42
N GLU A 92 7.84 22.59 -3.03
CA GLU A 92 6.66 23.06 -2.33
C GLU A 92 6.11 21.96 -1.44
N VAL A 93 5.80 22.30 -0.20
CA VAL A 93 5.21 21.37 0.77
C VAL A 93 3.82 21.82 1.18
N VAL A 94 2.99 20.87 1.60
CA VAL A 94 1.66 21.14 2.14
C VAL A 94 1.51 20.43 3.49
N ALA A 95 0.77 21.05 4.41
CA ALA A 95 0.43 20.41 5.67
C ALA A 95 -0.81 19.55 5.46
N MET A 96 -0.74 18.29 5.85
CA MET A 96 -1.83 17.34 5.68
C MET A 96 -2.13 16.61 6.98
N LYS A 97 -3.42 16.39 7.25
CA LYS A 97 -3.86 15.53 8.33
C LYS A 97 -3.86 14.09 7.80
N GLU A 98 -3.06 13.23 8.41
CA GLU A 98 -2.88 11.86 7.95
C GLU A 98 -3.17 10.85 9.05
N GLY A 99 -3.72 9.71 8.65
CA GLY A 99 -3.94 8.56 9.51
C GLY A 99 -3.42 7.29 8.87
N CYS A 100 -3.38 6.22 9.63
CA CYS A 100 -2.91 4.92 9.16
C CYS A 100 -3.79 3.81 9.75
N LEU A 101 -4.15 2.82 8.96
CA LEU A 101 -4.97 1.69 9.42
C LEU A 101 -4.28 0.86 10.50
N THR A 102 -2.93 0.84 10.52
CA THR A 102 -2.15 0.18 11.57
C THR A 102 -2.34 0.87 12.94
N PHE A 103 -2.60 2.18 12.93
CA PHE A 103 -2.85 2.99 14.13
C PHE A 103 -4.22 3.67 14.00
N PRO A 104 -5.33 2.91 14.15
CA PRO A 104 -6.66 3.48 14.00
C PRO A 104 -6.92 4.58 15.03
N PHE A 105 -7.68 5.60 14.60
CA PHE A 105 -8.02 6.78 15.41
C PHE A 105 -6.87 7.71 15.77
N VAL A 106 -5.66 7.47 15.26
CA VAL A 106 -4.53 8.38 15.42
C VAL A 106 -4.34 9.17 14.13
N PHE A 107 -4.43 10.50 14.22
CA PHE A 107 -4.26 11.41 13.09
C PHE A 107 -3.20 12.44 13.43
N LEU A 108 -2.28 12.69 12.51
CA LEU A 108 -1.20 13.66 12.67
C LEU A 108 -1.22 14.64 11.51
N THR A 109 -0.88 15.90 11.79
CA THR A 109 -0.67 16.89 10.73
C THR A 109 0.81 16.89 10.37
N ILE A 110 1.11 16.59 9.11
CA ILE A 110 2.48 16.42 8.62
C ILE A 110 2.67 17.29 7.38
N SER A 111 3.87 17.87 7.24
CA SER A 111 4.26 18.57 5.99
C SER A 111 4.82 17.54 5.02
N ARG A 112 4.28 17.54 3.79
CA ARG A 112 4.70 16.64 2.71
C ARG A 112 5.00 17.43 1.45
N PRO A 113 5.89 16.95 0.58
CA PRO A 113 5.99 17.52 -0.77
C PRO A 113 4.61 17.51 -1.44
N ARG A 114 4.26 18.60 -2.10
CA ARG A 114 2.96 18.73 -2.78
C ARG A 114 2.82 17.74 -3.94
N LYS A 115 3.92 17.49 -4.65
CA LYS A 115 3.94 16.56 -5.79
C LYS A 115 5.13 15.62 -5.69
N VAL A 116 4.91 14.35 -6.03
CA VAL A 116 5.97 13.36 -6.15
C VAL A 116 5.82 12.62 -7.49
N THR A 117 6.94 12.20 -8.05
CA THR A 117 6.95 11.32 -9.22
C THR A 117 7.41 9.95 -8.74
N VAL A 118 6.61 8.93 -9.01
CA VAL A 118 6.86 7.56 -8.57
C VAL A 118 7.03 6.66 -9.79
N LYS A 119 8.08 5.85 -9.76
CA LYS A 119 8.29 4.76 -10.72
C LYS A 119 7.82 3.47 -10.06
N TYR A 120 7.01 2.68 -10.75
CA TYR A 120 6.49 1.43 -10.21
C TYR A 120 6.10 0.45 -11.32
N GLU A 121 5.85 -0.81 -10.94
CA GLU A 121 5.26 -1.83 -11.80
C GLU A 121 3.82 -2.07 -11.36
N ASP A 122 2.91 -2.23 -12.32
CA ASP A 122 1.51 -2.50 -12.02
C ASP A 122 1.20 -4.00 -11.86
N GLU A 123 -0.08 -4.35 -11.74
CA GLU A 123 -0.54 -5.74 -11.58
C GLU A 123 -0.33 -6.60 -12.83
N ASN A 124 0.03 -5.99 -13.95
CA ASN A 124 0.36 -6.69 -15.20
C ASN A 124 1.88 -6.84 -15.39
N GLY A 125 2.69 -6.26 -14.50
CA GLY A 125 4.14 -6.27 -14.61
C GLY A 125 4.73 -5.13 -15.43
N ASP A 126 3.93 -4.14 -15.77
CA ASP A 126 4.34 -3.00 -16.61
C ASP A 126 4.75 -1.77 -15.82
#